data_fea79b5d48143ff5c54220c0d7f0ab38
#
_entry.id   fea79b5d48143ff5c54220c0d7f0ab38
#
_cell.length_a   1.000
_cell.length_b   1.000
_cell.length_c   1.000
_cell.angle_alpha   90.00
_cell.angle_beta   90.00
_cell.angle_gamma   90.00
#
_symmetry.space_group_name_H-M   'P 1'
#
loop_
_entity.id
_entity.type
_entity.pdbx_description
1 polymer ?
#
loop_
_entity_poly.entity_id
_entity_poly.type
_entity_poly.pdbx_seq_one_letter_code
_entity_poly.pdbx_strand_id
1 'polypeptide(L)'
;MASAYLSRTPSSTGNDKIATFSAWVKRCGNLGSQNNLFTSFPANERTQLFFTPDATLKLQAYVSGSATTNLETSMKFRDVNGWYHIVVAMDSTQATNTNRVKIYVNGVQQTISGTYLNQNTTLSFNTSGRPFYIGTYDTSQLFFDGEMAHVHWIDGTIYAPSTF
;
A
#
# COMPACT_ATOMS: atom_id res chain seq x y z
N MET A 1 22.08 -6.27 -2.45
CA MET A 1 20.81 -5.89 -3.10
C MET A 1 20.80 -4.37 -3.27
N ALA A 2 20.30 -3.85 -4.39
CA ALA A 2 20.20 -2.42 -4.59
C ALA A 2 19.12 -1.85 -3.67
N SER A 3 19.44 -0.79 -2.90
CA SER A 3 18.52 -0.09 -2.02
C SER A 3 17.83 1.05 -2.81
N ALA A 4 17.14 0.68 -3.91
CA ALA A 4 16.48 1.64 -4.76
C ALA A 4 15.06 1.95 -4.24
N TYR A 5 14.72 3.23 -4.12
CA TYR A 5 13.40 3.71 -3.73
C TYR A 5 13.12 5.10 -4.30
N LEU A 6 11.86 5.48 -4.31
CA LEU A 6 11.44 6.86 -4.57
C LEU A 6 10.89 7.46 -3.28
N SER A 7 11.09 8.75 -3.09
CA SER A 7 10.53 9.48 -1.95
C SER A 7 9.96 10.83 -2.34
N ARG A 8 8.93 11.26 -1.62
CA ARG A 8 8.33 12.58 -1.73
C ARG A 8 7.88 13.03 -0.34
N THR A 9 8.13 14.28 -0.01
CA THR A 9 7.54 14.94 1.16
C THR A 9 6.60 16.04 0.66
N PRO A 10 5.27 15.91 0.83
CA PRO A 10 4.33 16.94 0.42
C PRO A 10 4.55 18.25 1.17
N SER A 11 4.48 19.39 0.47
CA SER A 11 4.55 20.72 1.07
C SER A 11 3.19 21.22 1.60
N SER A 12 2.10 20.62 1.14
CA SER A 12 0.74 20.88 1.60
C SER A 12 0.01 19.55 1.80
N THR A 13 -0.93 19.52 2.75
CA THR A 13 -1.78 18.36 2.98
C THR A 13 -2.82 18.26 1.86
N GLY A 14 -2.86 17.08 1.22
CA GLY A 14 -3.89 16.68 0.28
C GLY A 14 -5.03 15.93 0.97
N ASN A 15 -5.65 14.98 0.29
CA ASN A 15 -6.68 14.16 0.89
C ASN A 15 -6.04 13.02 1.71
N ASP A 16 -6.28 13.00 3.00
CA ASP A 16 -5.76 12.02 3.95
C ASP A 16 -6.72 10.83 4.22
N LYS A 17 -7.85 10.77 3.50
CA LYS A 17 -8.89 9.75 3.65
C LYS A 17 -9.12 8.94 2.37
N ILE A 18 -8.81 9.54 1.22
CA ILE A 18 -9.10 8.95 -0.10
C ILE A 18 -7.83 8.94 -0.94
N ALA A 19 -7.46 7.78 -1.45
CA ALA A 19 -6.35 7.62 -2.39
C ALA A 19 -6.47 6.34 -3.19
N THR A 20 -5.84 6.33 -4.37
CA THR A 20 -5.63 5.12 -5.16
C THR A 20 -4.13 4.92 -5.42
N PHE A 21 -3.63 3.74 -5.12
CA PHE A 21 -2.31 3.26 -5.54
C PHE A 21 -2.48 2.28 -6.69
N SER A 22 -1.66 2.41 -7.73
CA SER A 22 -1.57 1.44 -8.81
C SER A 22 -0.12 1.22 -9.20
N ALA A 23 0.27 -0.02 -9.40
CA ALA A 23 1.59 -0.38 -9.91
C ALA A 23 1.57 -1.76 -10.56
N TRP A 24 2.40 -1.93 -11.59
CA TRP A 24 2.87 -3.24 -12.02
C TRP A 24 4.06 -3.63 -11.16
N VAL A 25 4.03 -4.81 -10.59
CA VAL A 25 5.09 -5.32 -9.73
C VAL A 25 5.49 -6.73 -10.12
N LYS A 26 6.79 -6.99 -10.11
CA LYS A 26 7.36 -8.33 -10.27
C LYS A 26 8.29 -8.58 -9.10
N ARG A 27 8.03 -9.63 -8.35
CA ARG A 27 8.85 -10.01 -7.19
C ARG A 27 10.12 -10.72 -7.66
N CYS A 28 11.22 -10.53 -6.93
CA CYS A 28 12.42 -11.37 -7.06
C CYS A 28 12.49 -12.41 -5.93
N GLY A 29 13.63 -13.07 -5.78
CA GLY A 29 13.75 -14.31 -5.02
C GLY A 29 13.48 -14.30 -3.51
N ASN A 30 13.47 -13.15 -2.84
CA ASN A 30 13.30 -13.12 -1.38
C ASN A 30 11.82 -13.10 -0.97
N LEU A 31 11.17 -14.27 -1.02
CA LEU A 31 9.76 -14.40 -0.64
C LEU A 31 9.55 -14.51 0.88
N GLY A 32 10.57 -14.88 1.65
CA GLY A 32 10.50 -15.09 3.09
C GLY A 32 10.66 -13.83 3.95
N SER A 33 10.66 -12.63 3.35
CA SER A 33 10.81 -11.36 4.05
C SER A 33 9.70 -10.39 3.69
N GLN A 34 9.49 -9.39 4.57
CA GLN A 34 8.62 -8.26 4.25
C GLN A 34 9.25 -7.42 3.13
N ASN A 35 8.46 -7.10 2.11
CA ASN A 35 8.87 -6.31 0.95
C ASN A 35 7.88 -5.18 0.72
N ASN A 36 8.27 -3.93 1.01
CA ASN A 36 7.36 -2.79 0.97
C ASN A 36 7.18 -2.23 -0.43
N LEU A 37 5.92 -2.08 -0.84
CA LEU A 37 5.53 -1.40 -2.08
C LEU A 37 5.43 0.11 -1.88
N PHE A 38 4.74 0.53 -0.81
CA PHE A 38 4.77 1.91 -0.36
C PHE A 38 4.69 2.00 1.17
N THR A 39 5.18 3.12 1.71
CA THR A 39 5.03 3.49 3.12
C THR A 39 4.92 5.00 3.24
N SER A 40 3.95 5.47 4.01
CA SER A 40 3.94 6.84 4.54
C SER A 40 4.44 6.84 5.97
N PHE A 41 5.17 7.88 6.36
CA PHE A 41 5.89 7.96 7.62
C PHE A 41 5.48 9.23 8.41
N PRO A 42 5.58 9.34 9.72
CA PRO A 42 6.40 8.63 10.70
C PRO A 42 5.81 7.32 11.23
N ALA A 43 6.65 6.52 11.91
CA ALA A 43 6.35 5.16 12.34
C ALA A 43 5.07 5.00 13.18
N ASN A 44 4.73 5.98 14.01
CA ASN A 44 3.55 5.95 14.88
C ASN A 44 2.24 6.25 14.13
N GLU A 45 2.35 6.80 12.93
CA GLU A 45 1.21 7.17 12.09
C GLU A 45 1.54 6.84 10.64
N ARG A 46 1.73 5.55 10.35
CA ARG A 46 2.08 5.08 9.02
C ARG A 46 0.94 4.37 8.34
N THR A 47 0.93 4.44 7.03
CA THR A 47 0.15 3.56 6.17
C THR A 47 1.12 2.87 5.21
N GLN A 48 1.08 1.54 5.15
CA GLN A 48 2.01 0.77 4.33
C GLN A 48 1.31 -0.37 3.60
N LEU A 49 1.79 -0.66 2.39
CA LEU A 49 1.44 -1.83 1.60
C LEU A 49 2.68 -2.66 1.38
N PHE A 50 2.62 -3.94 1.70
CA PHE A 50 3.79 -4.80 1.59
C PHE A 50 3.41 -6.27 1.35
N PHE A 51 4.32 -7.03 0.77
CA PHE A 51 4.26 -8.48 0.77
C PHE A 51 4.77 -9.01 2.10
N THR A 52 4.02 -9.93 2.68
CA THR A 52 4.40 -10.62 3.92
C THR A 52 5.40 -11.76 3.66
N PRO A 53 6.06 -12.29 4.70
CA PRO A 53 6.86 -13.52 4.57
C PRO A 53 6.07 -14.73 4.05
N ASP A 54 4.74 -14.76 4.27
CA ASP A 54 3.84 -15.81 3.74
C ASP A 54 3.44 -15.59 2.28
N ALA A 55 4.04 -14.58 1.64
CA ALA A 55 3.79 -14.16 0.26
C ALA A 55 2.37 -13.64 0.00
N THR A 56 1.63 -13.19 1.01
CA THR A 56 0.37 -12.46 0.86
C THR A 56 0.64 -10.96 0.72
N LEU A 57 -0.35 -10.19 0.26
CA LEU A 57 -0.29 -8.73 0.21
C LEU A 57 -1.06 -8.16 1.39
N LYS A 58 -0.44 -7.23 2.14
CA LYS A 58 -0.98 -6.67 3.36
C LYS A 58 -0.99 -5.16 3.34
N LEU A 59 -2.16 -4.58 3.64
CA LEU A 59 -2.31 -3.17 3.96
C LEU A 59 -2.40 -3.01 5.46
N GLN A 60 -1.54 -2.18 6.02
CA GLN A 60 -1.51 -1.89 7.46
C GLN A 60 -1.47 -0.38 7.69
N ALA A 61 -2.25 0.10 8.65
CA ALA A 61 -2.19 1.47 9.11
C ALA A 61 -2.07 1.54 10.63
N TYR A 62 -1.26 2.50 11.08
CA TYR A 62 -1.09 2.87 12.47
C TYR A 62 -1.60 4.27 12.71
N VAL A 63 -2.31 4.47 13.79
CA VAL A 63 -2.74 5.77 14.28
C VAL A 63 -2.38 5.86 15.76
N SER A 64 -1.65 6.90 16.14
CA SER A 64 -1.18 7.11 17.52
C SER A 64 -0.45 5.88 18.11
N GLY A 65 0.37 5.23 17.28
CA GLY A 65 1.17 4.06 17.69
C GLY A 65 0.42 2.72 17.73
N SER A 66 -0.89 2.72 17.50
CA SER A 66 -1.70 1.50 17.49
C SER A 66 -2.05 1.07 16.06
N ALA A 67 -1.94 -0.23 15.78
CA ALA A 67 -2.38 -0.78 14.50
C ALA A 67 -3.92 -0.75 14.43
N THR A 68 -4.44 0.18 13.63
CA THR A 68 -5.89 0.38 13.45
C THR A 68 -6.43 -0.35 12.24
N THR A 69 -5.57 -0.73 11.32
CA THR A 69 -5.91 -1.47 10.10
C THR A 69 -4.88 -2.56 9.86
N ASN A 70 -5.38 -3.73 9.50
CA ASN A 70 -4.55 -4.89 9.26
C ASN A 70 -5.30 -5.83 8.30
N LEU A 71 -5.26 -5.53 7.00
CA LEU A 71 -5.97 -6.25 5.95
C LEU A 71 -5.02 -7.04 5.10
N GLU A 72 -5.32 -8.31 4.87
CA GLU A 72 -4.46 -9.24 4.17
C GLU A 72 -5.24 -10.02 3.11
N THR A 73 -4.63 -10.21 1.93
CA THR A 73 -5.21 -11.02 0.86
C THR A 73 -5.14 -12.50 1.18
N SER A 74 -6.13 -13.28 0.74
CA SER A 74 -6.04 -14.75 0.73
C SER A 74 -5.11 -15.25 -0.39
N MET A 75 -4.96 -14.48 -1.46
CA MET A 75 -4.06 -14.78 -2.57
C MET A 75 -2.60 -14.73 -2.12
N LYS A 76 -1.80 -15.68 -2.61
CA LYS A 76 -0.34 -15.74 -2.41
C LYS A 76 0.41 -15.43 -3.70
N PHE A 77 1.39 -14.53 -3.60
CA PHE A 77 2.19 -14.00 -4.70
C PHE A 77 3.54 -14.71 -4.76
N ARG A 78 3.55 -15.96 -5.21
CA ARG A 78 4.76 -16.82 -5.21
C ARG A 78 5.46 -16.90 -6.54
N ASP A 79 4.80 -16.49 -7.63
CA ASP A 79 5.43 -16.47 -8.94
C ASP A 79 6.36 -15.27 -9.04
N VAL A 80 7.66 -15.54 -9.16
CA VAL A 80 8.71 -14.52 -9.31
C VAL A 80 8.98 -14.17 -10.77
N ASN A 81 8.36 -14.89 -11.72
CA ASN A 81 8.53 -14.65 -13.15
C ASN A 81 7.41 -13.77 -13.71
N GLY A 82 6.26 -13.73 -13.04
CA GLY A 82 5.08 -13.00 -13.48
C GLY A 82 5.02 -11.58 -12.96
N TRP A 83 4.43 -10.70 -13.76
CA TRP A 83 4.02 -9.37 -13.35
C TRP A 83 2.61 -9.42 -12.77
N TYR A 84 2.42 -8.67 -11.69
CA TYR A 84 1.11 -8.43 -11.07
C TYR A 84 0.75 -6.96 -11.21
N HIS A 85 -0.39 -6.67 -11.80
CA HIS A 85 -0.97 -5.33 -11.71
C HIS A 85 -1.75 -5.22 -10.40
N ILE A 86 -1.28 -4.41 -9.48
CA ILE A 86 -1.88 -4.21 -8.15
C ILE A 86 -2.52 -2.83 -8.13
N VAL A 87 -3.82 -2.79 -7.78
CA VAL A 87 -4.53 -1.53 -7.50
C VAL A 87 -5.12 -1.60 -6.10
N VAL A 88 -4.86 -0.58 -5.29
CA VAL A 88 -5.43 -0.44 -3.94
C VAL A 88 -6.21 0.86 -3.86
N ALA A 89 -7.52 0.74 -3.70
CA ALA A 89 -8.44 1.84 -3.49
C ALA A 89 -8.73 1.98 -2.00
N MET A 90 -8.47 3.15 -1.43
CA MET A 90 -8.64 3.47 -0.01
C MET A 90 -9.57 4.67 0.13
N ASP A 91 -10.72 4.47 0.78
CA ASP A 91 -11.70 5.53 1.09
C ASP A 91 -12.29 5.30 2.48
N SER A 92 -11.70 5.93 3.49
CA SER A 92 -12.16 5.78 4.87
C SER A 92 -13.53 6.41 5.13
N THR A 93 -14.07 7.23 4.23
CA THR A 93 -15.36 7.90 4.42
C THR A 93 -16.57 6.98 4.25
N GLN A 94 -16.37 5.82 3.61
CA GLN A 94 -17.43 4.86 3.31
C GLN A 94 -18.11 4.34 4.59
N ALA A 95 -19.45 4.31 4.59
CA ALA A 95 -20.24 3.80 5.72
C ALA A 95 -19.95 2.32 5.99
N THR A 96 -19.95 1.50 4.93
CA THR A 96 -19.67 0.07 5.01
C THR A 96 -18.16 -0.17 5.07
N ASN A 97 -17.69 -0.87 6.10
CA ASN A 97 -16.26 -1.09 6.33
C ASN A 97 -15.55 -1.81 5.19
N THR A 98 -16.20 -2.81 4.57
CA THR A 98 -15.65 -3.56 3.43
C THR A 98 -15.50 -2.72 2.16
N ASN A 99 -16.11 -1.54 2.10
CA ASN A 99 -15.95 -0.59 1.00
C ASN A 99 -14.80 0.42 1.22
N ARG A 100 -14.22 0.47 2.44
CA ARG A 100 -13.15 1.43 2.76
C ARG A 100 -11.81 1.07 2.16
N VAL A 101 -11.59 -0.22 1.89
CA VAL A 101 -10.38 -0.71 1.21
C VAL A 101 -10.76 -1.80 0.24
N LYS A 102 -10.29 -1.67 -1.00
CA LYS A 102 -10.41 -2.71 -2.03
C LYS A 102 -9.04 -2.93 -2.66
N ILE A 103 -8.65 -4.17 -2.77
CA ILE A 103 -7.40 -4.59 -3.42
C ILE A 103 -7.76 -5.37 -4.68
N TYR A 104 -7.15 -5.00 -5.79
CA TYR A 104 -7.31 -5.69 -7.06
C TYR A 104 -5.97 -6.20 -7.54
N VAL A 105 -5.97 -7.38 -8.14
CA VAL A 105 -4.82 -7.99 -8.79
C VAL A 105 -5.22 -8.41 -10.20
N ASN A 106 -4.49 -7.91 -11.19
CA ASN A 106 -4.77 -8.16 -12.61
C ASN A 106 -6.24 -7.89 -12.97
N GLY A 107 -6.80 -6.79 -12.45
CA GLY A 107 -8.18 -6.38 -12.67
C GLY A 107 -9.22 -7.07 -11.79
N VAL A 108 -8.88 -8.12 -11.05
CA VAL A 108 -9.82 -8.91 -10.23
C VAL A 108 -9.74 -8.49 -8.76
N GLN A 109 -10.89 -8.14 -8.17
CA GLN A 109 -10.96 -7.80 -6.75
C GLN A 109 -10.61 -9.02 -5.89
N GLN A 110 -9.72 -8.81 -4.94
CA GLN A 110 -9.25 -9.86 -4.03
C GLN A 110 -10.12 -9.96 -2.79
N THR A 111 -10.24 -11.18 -2.28
CA THR A 111 -10.75 -11.40 -0.92
C THR A 111 -9.69 -10.96 0.07
N ILE A 112 -10.06 -10.03 0.94
CA ILE A 112 -9.22 -9.55 2.04
C ILE A 112 -9.91 -9.80 3.38
N SER A 113 -9.13 -10.05 4.40
CA SER A 113 -9.62 -10.30 5.77
C SER A 113 -8.76 -9.56 6.79
N GLY A 114 -9.32 -9.35 7.97
CA GLY A 114 -8.64 -8.68 9.08
C GLY A 114 -9.40 -7.47 9.62
N THR A 115 -8.67 -6.52 10.19
CA THR A 115 -9.23 -5.30 10.78
C THR A 115 -9.31 -4.19 9.74
N TYR A 116 -10.53 -3.76 9.42
CA TYR A 116 -10.78 -2.63 8.52
C TYR A 116 -10.59 -1.28 9.22
N LEU A 117 -10.30 -0.26 8.41
CA LEU A 117 -10.31 1.15 8.84
C LEU A 117 -11.64 1.50 9.53
N ASN A 118 -11.59 2.27 10.61
CA ASN A 118 -12.77 2.95 11.12
C ASN A 118 -13.23 4.03 10.13
N GLN A 119 -14.52 4.35 10.17
CA GLN A 119 -15.06 5.40 9.32
C GLN A 119 -14.39 6.74 9.63
N ASN A 120 -14.07 7.50 8.59
CA ASN A 120 -13.42 8.82 8.66
C ASN A 120 -12.01 8.80 9.30
N THR A 121 -11.35 7.63 9.38
CA THR A 121 -9.95 7.59 9.82
C THR A 121 -9.09 8.42 8.88
N THR A 122 -8.31 9.33 9.46
CA THR A 122 -7.22 10.03 8.78
C THR A 122 -6.04 9.08 8.64
N LEU A 123 -5.58 8.89 7.42
CA LEU A 123 -4.42 8.08 7.09
C LEU A 123 -3.18 9.00 6.95
N SER A 124 -1.99 8.44 7.12
CA SER A 124 -0.76 9.25 7.16
C SER A 124 -0.28 9.72 5.79
N PHE A 125 -0.81 9.19 4.71
CA PHE A 125 -0.43 9.63 3.36
C PHE A 125 -0.96 11.04 3.03
N ASN A 126 -0.34 11.67 2.03
CA ASN A 126 -0.68 13.02 1.56
C ASN A 126 -0.62 14.12 2.63
N THR A 127 0.03 13.88 3.77
CA THR A 127 0.14 14.86 4.86
C THR A 127 1.39 15.71 4.68
N SER A 128 1.26 17.03 4.81
CA SER A 128 2.38 17.98 4.73
C SER A 128 3.48 17.62 5.72
N GLY A 129 4.72 17.69 5.26
CA GLY A 129 5.91 17.39 6.06
C GLY A 129 6.15 15.90 6.37
N ARG A 130 5.27 15.00 5.93
CA ARG A 130 5.42 13.55 6.13
C ARG A 130 5.97 12.89 4.88
N PRO A 131 7.13 12.21 4.95
CA PRO A 131 7.68 11.53 3.79
C PRO A 131 6.82 10.34 3.39
N PHE A 132 6.72 10.15 2.07
CA PHE A 132 6.08 9.01 1.43
C PHE A 132 7.12 8.30 0.55
N TYR A 133 7.23 7.00 0.71
CA TYR A 133 8.20 6.16 0.03
C TYR A 133 7.53 5.15 -0.87
N ILE A 134 8.12 4.87 -2.02
CA ILE A 134 7.80 3.76 -2.92
C ILE A 134 9.00 2.82 -2.96
N GLY A 135 8.77 1.53 -2.75
CA GLY A 135 9.80 0.50 -2.82
C GLY A 135 10.60 0.31 -1.54
N THR A 136 10.18 0.90 -0.42
CA THR A 136 10.83 0.69 0.87
C THR A 136 9.90 0.99 2.04
N TYR A 137 10.28 0.52 3.23
CA TYR A 137 9.65 0.94 4.49
C TYR A 137 10.14 2.34 4.91
N ASP A 138 11.46 2.54 4.91
CA ASP A 138 12.13 3.81 5.19
C ASP A 138 13.42 3.90 4.36
N THR A 139 14.33 4.81 4.71
CA THR A 139 15.60 5.00 3.99
C THR A 139 16.64 3.90 4.23
N SER A 140 16.38 2.94 5.12
CA SER A 140 17.39 2.00 5.63
C SER A 140 16.98 0.51 5.58
N GLN A 141 15.69 0.17 5.42
CA GLN A 141 15.24 -1.21 5.59
C GLN A 141 13.99 -1.58 4.80
N LEU A 142 13.76 -2.88 4.67
CA LEU A 142 12.58 -3.50 4.05
C LEU A 142 12.33 -2.98 2.63
N PHE A 143 13.42 -2.89 1.87
CA PHE A 143 13.36 -2.53 0.46
C PHE A 143 12.56 -3.58 -0.32
N PHE A 144 11.86 -3.12 -1.34
CA PHE A 144 11.21 -4.03 -2.28
C PHE A 144 12.27 -4.77 -3.10
N ASP A 145 12.24 -6.10 -3.03
CA ASP A 145 13.11 -6.96 -3.82
C ASP A 145 12.35 -7.38 -5.09
N GLY A 146 12.50 -6.58 -6.14
CA GLY A 146 11.79 -6.78 -7.39
C GLY A 146 11.83 -5.57 -8.32
N GLU A 147 10.94 -5.60 -9.28
CA GLU A 147 10.78 -4.56 -10.30
C GLU A 147 9.39 -3.91 -10.15
N MET A 148 9.31 -2.59 -10.32
CA MET A 148 8.06 -1.84 -10.38
C MET A 148 8.01 -1.01 -11.67
N ALA A 149 6.84 -0.97 -12.28
CA ALA A 149 6.57 -0.15 -13.45
C ALA A 149 5.19 0.51 -13.33
N HIS A 150 4.99 1.63 -14.05
CA HIS A 150 3.71 2.36 -14.06
C HIS A 150 3.16 2.61 -12.66
N VAL A 151 4.00 3.16 -11.78
CA VAL A 151 3.61 3.47 -10.40
C VAL A 151 2.83 4.77 -10.37
N HIS A 152 1.58 4.68 -9.90
CA HIS A 152 0.69 5.83 -9.75
C HIS A 152 0.24 5.94 -8.29
N TRP A 153 0.33 7.14 -7.75
CA TRP A 153 -0.30 7.53 -6.50
C TRP A 153 -1.27 8.68 -6.78
N ILE A 154 -2.55 8.44 -6.55
CA ILE A 154 -3.62 9.39 -6.87
C ILE A 154 -4.26 9.87 -5.57
N ASP A 155 -4.19 11.17 -5.36
CA ASP A 155 -4.72 11.87 -4.21
C ASP A 155 -6.20 12.19 -4.40
N GLY A 156 -7.03 11.88 -3.41
CA GLY A 156 -8.43 12.31 -3.32
C GLY A 156 -9.41 11.63 -4.27
N THR A 157 -8.98 10.63 -5.04
CA THR A 157 -9.88 9.97 -6.02
C THR A 157 -9.72 8.46 -6.00
N ILE A 158 -10.86 7.75 -6.09
CA ILE A 158 -10.90 6.30 -6.28
C ILE A 158 -11.02 5.99 -7.76
N TYR A 159 -10.09 5.21 -8.27
CA TYR A 159 -10.12 4.68 -9.63
C TYR A 159 -10.26 3.16 -9.65
N ALA A 160 -10.98 2.66 -10.64
CA ALA A 160 -11.05 1.24 -10.94
C ALA A 160 -9.77 0.75 -11.66
N PRO A 161 -9.44 -0.56 -11.61
CA PRO A 161 -8.26 -1.09 -12.30
C PRO A 161 -8.23 -0.82 -13.80
N SER A 162 -9.39 -0.68 -14.45
CA SER A 162 -9.51 -0.39 -15.89
C SER A 162 -9.08 1.01 -16.29
N THR A 163 -8.73 1.88 -15.32
CA THR A 163 -8.24 3.23 -15.58
C THR A 163 -6.73 3.24 -15.92
N PHE A 164 -6.01 2.19 -15.54
CA PHE A 164 -4.56 2.09 -15.67
C PHE A 164 -4.10 1.14 -16.76
#